data_5f0447798617f1a2fbefbefeb51a7270
#
_entry.id   5f0447798617f1a2fbefbefeb51a7270
#
_cell.length_a   1.000
_cell.length_b   1.000
_cell.length_c   1.000
_cell.angle_alpha   90.00
_cell.angle_beta   90.00
_cell.angle_gamma   90.00
#
_symmetry.space_group_name_H-M   'P 1'
#
loop_
_entity.id
_entity.type
_entity.pdbx_description
1 polymer ?
#
loop_
_entity_poly.entity_id
_entity_poly.type
_entity_poly.pdbx_seq_one_letter_code
_entity_poly.pdbx_strand_id
1 'polypeptide(L)'
;MSKFKIVPLSKEYAAKIRNVRKDDFGNEVPEQIATGKGPCRVSLKPFKAGEDIRLLLSHSPFTEQNVFNQPGPIFISKEEVEPYSYVHRFPLELKNNKESFPLSLIGYSKKQDMIFTHLVGNNDVDMLIEKTFEEYPKVEYLHVRNSKACCYICKVERFNV
;
A
#
# COMPACT_ATOMS: atom_id res chain seq x y z
N MET A 1 0.12 19.20 12.84
CA MET A 1 -0.86 18.11 12.82
C MET A 1 -0.95 17.54 11.41
N SER A 2 -0.92 16.24 11.29
CA SER A 2 -0.94 15.58 9.98
C SER A 2 -2.29 15.74 9.30
N LYS A 3 -2.26 16.02 7.98
CA LYS A 3 -3.46 16.25 7.18
C LYS A 3 -3.79 15.04 6.31
N PHE A 4 -3.23 13.89 6.61
CA PHE A 4 -3.47 12.68 5.86
C PHE A 4 -3.67 11.47 6.77
N LYS A 5 -4.21 10.41 6.18
CA LYS A 5 -4.44 9.14 6.85
C LYS A 5 -3.98 8.00 5.96
N ILE A 6 -3.08 7.17 6.47
CA ILE A 6 -2.66 5.93 5.81
C ILE A 6 -3.78 4.89 5.96
N VAL A 7 -4.15 4.26 4.85
CA VAL A 7 -5.18 3.21 4.84
C VAL A 7 -4.53 1.91 4.34
N PRO A 8 -4.18 1.00 5.26
CA PRO A 8 -3.66 -0.31 4.87
C PRO A 8 -4.78 -1.22 4.38
N LEU A 9 -4.40 -2.39 3.87
CA LEU A 9 -5.36 -3.43 3.54
C LEU A 9 -6.13 -3.82 4.80
N SER A 10 -7.44 -4.00 4.68
CA SER A 10 -8.28 -4.26 5.85
C SER A 10 -8.04 -5.65 6.44
N LYS A 11 -8.22 -5.75 7.74
CA LYS A 11 -8.16 -7.01 8.48
C LYS A 11 -9.20 -8.02 7.97
N GLU A 12 -10.39 -7.52 7.63
CA GLU A 12 -11.51 -8.32 7.14
C GLU A 12 -11.20 -8.92 5.76
N TYR A 13 -10.63 -8.12 4.85
CA TYR A 13 -10.23 -8.62 3.54
C TYR A 13 -9.15 -9.69 3.66
N ALA A 14 -8.15 -9.45 4.50
CA ALA A 14 -7.07 -10.42 4.74
C ALA A 14 -7.62 -11.72 5.34
N ALA A 15 -8.57 -11.66 6.26
CA ALA A 15 -9.21 -12.84 6.83
C ALA A 15 -9.95 -13.64 5.77
N LYS A 16 -10.65 -12.97 4.86
CA LYS A 16 -11.32 -13.61 3.72
C LYS A 16 -10.32 -14.37 2.85
N ILE A 17 -9.21 -13.74 2.50
CA ILE A 17 -8.17 -14.37 1.68
C ILE A 17 -7.58 -15.59 2.38
N ARG A 18 -7.31 -15.50 3.69
CA ARG A 18 -6.78 -16.65 4.46
C ARG A 18 -7.74 -17.83 4.46
N ASN A 19 -9.04 -17.57 4.53
CA ASN A 19 -10.07 -18.61 4.57
C ASN A 19 -10.36 -19.22 3.20
N VAL A 20 -10.52 -18.38 2.19
CA VAL A 20 -10.93 -18.82 0.83
C VAL A 20 -9.74 -19.32 0.01
N ARG A 21 -8.58 -18.74 0.21
CA ARG A 21 -7.33 -19.04 -0.52
C ARG A 21 -7.47 -18.88 -2.03
N LYS A 22 -8.32 -17.95 -2.43
CA LYS A 22 -8.44 -17.45 -3.80
C LYS A 22 -8.52 -15.94 -3.77
N ASP A 23 -7.87 -15.28 -4.74
CA ASP A 23 -7.97 -13.84 -4.89
C ASP A 23 -9.20 -13.46 -5.73
N ASP A 24 -9.42 -12.16 -5.91
CA ASP A 24 -10.58 -11.65 -6.64
C ASP A 24 -10.55 -11.95 -8.14
N PHE A 25 -9.42 -12.47 -8.63
CA PHE A 25 -9.21 -12.83 -10.04
C PHE A 25 -9.25 -14.34 -10.27
N GLY A 26 -9.59 -15.11 -9.23
CA GLY A 26 -9.68 -16.57 -9.31
C GLY A 26 -8.36 -17.32 -9.18
N ASN A 27 -7.28 -16.61 -8.87
CA ASN A 27 -5.99 -17.26 -8.66
C ASN A 27 -5.93 -17.94 -7.29
N GLU A 28 -5.32 -19.11 -7.24
CA GLU A 28 -4.96 -19.75 -5.97
C GLU A 28 -3.97 -18.85 -5.22
N VAL A 29 -4.11 -18.78 -3.91
CA VAL A 29 -3.24 -18.00 -3.04
C VAL A 29 -2.23 -18.91 -2.36
N PRO A 30 -1.00 -19.01 -2.88
CA PRO A 30 0.01 -19.89 -2.30
C PRO A 30 0.62 -19.31 -1.02
N GLU A 31 1.07 -20.21 -0.16
CA GLU A 31 1.95 -19.87 0.96
C GLU A 31 3.39 -19.96 0.50
N GLN A 32 4.21 -19.08 1.03
CA GLN A 32 5.65 -19.16 0.82
C GLN A 32 6.41 -18.61 2.03
N ILE A 33 7.62 -19.12 2.24
CA ILE A 33 8.56 -18.47 3.15
C ILE A 33 9.04 -17.21 2.47
N ALA A 34 9.01 -16.09 3.17
CA ALA A 34 9.41 -14.81 2.60
C ALA A 34 10.84 -14.87 2.06
N THR A 35 11.02 -14.45 0.82
CA THR A 35 12.34 -14.37 0.17
C THR A 35 12.85 -12.93 0.14
N GLY A 36 11.99 -11.97 0.48
CA GLY A 36 12.30 -10.55 0.54
C GLY A 36 11.49 -9.87 1.63
N LYS A 37 11.59 -8.56 1.69
CA LYS A 37 11.05 -7.77 2.80
C LYS A 37 9.55 -7.44 2.69
N GLY A 38 8.94 -7.56 1.53
CA GLY A 38 7.52 -7.26 1.33
C GLY A 38 7.24 -5.81 1.06
N PRO A 39 6.41 -5.10 1.82
CA PRO A 39 5.90 -5.40 3.16
C PRO A 39 4.59 -6.21 3.19
N CYS A 40 4.18 -6.63 4.39
CA CYS A 40 2.83 -7.11 4.63
C CYS A 40 1.85 -5.94 4.44
N ARG A 41 0.80 -6.13 3.65
CA ARG A 41 -0.12 -5.01 3.29
C ARG A 41 -1.10 -4.64 4.40
N VAL A 42 -1.23 -5.47 5.43
CA VAL A 42 -2.07 -5.19 6.60
C VAL A 42 -1.29 -4.42 7.66
N SER A 43 -0.19 -4.98 8.15
CA SER A 43 0.64 -4.36 9.19
C SER A 43 1.58 -3.28 8.66
N LEU A 44 1.85 -3.27 7.36
CA LEU A 44 2.83 -2.44 6.67
C LEU A 44 4.25 -2.59 7.26
N LYS A 45 4.52 -3.78 7.82
CA LYS A 45 5.85 -4.14 8.33
C LYS A 45 6.59 -5.01 7.33
N PRO A 46 7.89 -4.85 7.21
CA PRO A 46 8.71 -5.74 6.40
C PRO A 46 8.66 -7.17 6.95
N PHE A 47 8.73 -8.15 6.04
CA PHE A 47 8.90 -9.55 6.41
C PHE A 47 10.35 -9.85 6.75
N LYS A 48 10.56 -10.82 7.60
CA LYS A 48 11.89 -11.41 7.85
C LYS A 48 12.13 -12.52 6.84
N ALA A 49 13.00 -12.25 5.86
CA ALA A 49 13.34 -13.22 4.84
C ALA A 49 13.89 -14.51 5.46
N GLY A 50 13.43 -15.66 4.96
CA GLY A 50 13.83 -16.97 5.47
C GLY A 50 13.09 -17.44 6.73
N GLU A 51 12.27 -16.58 7.34
CA GLU A 51 11.55 -16.90 8.58
C GLU A 51 10.04 -16.77 8.46
N ASP A 52 9.56 -15.61 8.01
CA ASP A 52 8.13 -15.32 7.96
C ASP A 52 7.44 -16.08 6.83
N ILE A 53 6.22 -16.54 7.10
CA ILE A 53 5.36 -17.16 6.10
C ILE A 53 4.35 -16.14 5.62
N ARG A 54 4.22 -16.02 4.31
CA ARG A 54 3.34 -15.04 3.67
C ARG A 54 2.48 -15.67 2.61
N LEU A 55 1.38 -15.01 2.29
CA LEU A 55 0.47 -15.38 1.21
C LEU A 55 0.64 -14.40 0.07
N LEU A 56 0.64 -14.93 -1.15
CA LEU A 56 0.76 -14.13 -2.38
C LEU A 56 -0.58 -14.11 -3.10
N LEU A 57 -1.05 -12.92 -3.44
CA LEU A 57 -2.30 -12.75 -4.18
C LEU A 57 -2.20 -11.58 -5.15
N SER A 58 -3.07 -11.58 -6.17
CA SER A 58 -3.28 -10.43 -7.01
C SER A 58 -4.35 -9.54 -6.39
N HIS A 59 -4.09 -8.25 -6.33
CA HIS A 59 -4.98 -7.28 -5.67
C HIS A 59 -5.24 -6.09 -6.58
N SER A 60 -6.51 -5.67 -6.61
CA SER A 60 -6.94 -4.45 -7.27
C SER A 60 -7.02 -3.33 -6.24
N PRO A 61 -6.24 -2.24 -6.40
CA PRO A 61 -6.27 -1.15 -5.41
C PRO A 61 -7.52 -0.28 -5.50
N PHE A 62 -8.31 -0.39 -6.57
CA PHE A 62 -9.57 0.34 -6.71
C PHE A 62 -10.75 -0.56 -6.34
N THR A 63 -11.75 0.00 -5.69
CA THR A 63 -12.98 -0.71 -5.33
C THR A 63 -13.92 -0.88 -6.52
N GLU A 64 -13.77 -0.02 -7.54
CA GLU A 64 -14.59 -0.04 -8.75
C GLU A 64 -13.70 -0.23 -9.98
N GLN A 65 -14.27 -0.74 -11.07
CA GLN A 65 -13.54 -0.84 -12.33
C GLN A 65 -13.13 0.55 -12.81
N ASN A 66 -11.86 0.66 -13.22
CA ASN A 66 -11.25 1.93 -13.55
C ASN A 66 -10.13 1.70 -14.57
N VAL A 67 -10.02 2.57 -15.57
CA VAL A 67 -8.99 2.45 -16.62
C VAL A 67 -7.57 2.60 -16.05
N PHE A 68 -7.42 3.23 -14.90
CA PHE A 68 -6.13 3.39 -14.23
C PHE A 68 -5.80 2.22 -13.28
N ASN A 69 -6.70 1.23 -13.17
CA ASN A 69 -6.48 0.10 -12.29
C ASN A 69 -5.33 -0.77 -12.81
N GLN A 70 -4.37 -1.01 -11.94
CA GLN A 70 -3.23 -1.87 -12.22
C GLN A 70 -3.18 -2.93 -11.12
N PRO A 71 -4.00 -3.98 -11.22
CA PRO A 71 -3.92 -5.07 -10.26
C PRO A 71 -2.57 -5.77 -10.37
N GLY A 72 -2.08 -6.25 -9.26
CA GLY A 72 -0.78 -6.89 -9.24
C GLY A 72 -0.53 -7.62 -7.93
N PRO A 73 0.64 -8.26 -7.82
CA PRO A 73 0.96 -9.08 -6.67
C PRO A 73 1.16 -8.25 -5.40
N ILE A 74 0.57 -8.73 -4.32
CA ILE A 74 0.84 -8.23 -2.97
C ILE A 74 1.03 -9.41 -2.02
N PHE A 75 1.58 -9.13 -0.85
CA PHE A 75 1.74 -10.11 0.21
C PHE A 75 0.97 -9.70 1.46
N ILE A 76 0.42 -10.72 2.13
CA ILE A 76 -0.11 -10.59 3.49
C ILE A 76 0.52 -11.66 4.35
N SER A 77 0.58 -11.45 5.67
CA SER A 77 1.03 -12.49 6.59
C SER A 77 0.07 -13.68 6.56
N LYS A 78 0.62 -14.89 6.64
CA LYS A 78 -0.19 -16.10 6.86
C LYS A 78 -0.96 -16.00 8.18
N GLU A 79 -0.29 -15.53 9.23
CA GLU A 79 -0.90 -15.32 10.53
C GLU A 79 -1.69 -14.01 10.57
N GLU A 80 -2.71 -13.98 11.40
CA GLU A 80 -3.46 -12.76 11.63
C GLU A 80 -2.57 -11.71 12.28
N VAL A 81 -2.58 -10.49 11.73
CA VAL A 81 -1.83 -9.35 12.25
C VAL A 81 -2.75 -8.15 12.36
N GLU A 82 -2.44 -7.25 13.29
CA GLU A 82 -3.17 -6.00 13.40
C GLU A 82 -2.82 -5.05 12.26
N PRO A 83 -3.80 -4.31 11.74
CA PRO A 83 -3.53 -3.28 10.74
C PRO A 83 -2.61 -2.20 11.31
N TYR A 84 -1.84 -1.60 10.42
CA TYR A 84 -0.99 -0.46 10.78
C TYR A 84 -1.83 0.62 11.47
N SER A 85 -1.41 1.07 12.65
CA SER A 85 -2.20 1.94 13.52
C SER A 85 -1.75 3.38 13.61
N TYR A 86 -0.49 3.70 13.28
CA TYR A 86 0.03 5.06 13.31
C TYR A 86 -0.32 5.81 12.02
N VAL A 87 -1.62 5.91 11.74
CA VAL A 87 -2.13 6.25 10.40
C VAL A 87 -1.82 7.68 9.93
N HIS A 88 -1.37 8.56 10.82
CA HIS A 88 -1.04 9.93 10.45
C HIS A 88 0.44 10.15 10.13
N ARG A 89 1.18 9.06 10.00
CA ARG A 89 2.57 9.08 9.52
C ARG A 89 2.85 7.84 8.69
N PHE A 90 3.76 7.95 7.75
CA PHE A 90 4.17 6.80 6.95
C PHE A 90 4.97 5.82 7.82
N PRO A 91 4.82 4.50 7.61
CA PRO A 91 5.55 3.50 8.41
C PRO A 91 7.06 3.74 8.39
N LEU A 92 7.64 3.88 9.57
CA LEU A 92 9.06 4.25 9.70
C LEU A 92 10.00 3.20 9.09
N GLU A 93 9.67 1.93 9.21
CA GLU A 93 10.51 0.85 8.66
C GLU A 93 10.56 0.87 7.13
N LEU A 94 9.52 1.38 6.48
CA LEU A 94 9.50 1.58 5.01
C LEU A 94 10.19 2.90 4.65
N LYS A 95 9.83 3.97 5.35
CA LYS A 95 10.37 5.31 5.12
C LYS A 95 11.89 5.35 5.25
N ASN A 96 12.44 4.68 6.26
CA ASN A 96 13.87 4.72 6.57
C ASN A 96 14.71 3.73 5.77
N ASN A 97 14.09 2.94 4.89
CA ASN A 97 14.81 1.99 4.04
C ASN A 97 14.44 2.23 2.57
N LYS A 98 14.95 3.33 2.03
CA LYS A 98 14.66 3.76 0.65
C LYS A 98 15.25 2.83 -0.40
N GLU A 99 16.28 2.07 -0.07
CA GLU A 99 16.88 1.11 -0.98
C GLU A 99 15.95 -0.07 -1.25
N SER A 100 15.39 -0.66 -0.18
CA SER A 100 14.44 -1.77 -0.29
C SER A 100 13.03 -1.31 -0.66
N PHE A 101 12.67 -0.09 -0.26
CA PHE A 101 11.33 0.47 -0.46
C PHE A 101 11.39 1.83 -1.16
N PRO A 102 11.87 1.88 -2.41
CA PRO A 102 11.75 3.09 -3.20
C PRO A 102 10.28 3.30 -3.54
N LEU A 103 9.78 4.53 -3.37
CA LEU A 103 8.35 4.81 -3.42
C LEU A 103 7.99 5.76 -4.54
N SER A 104 6.79 5.55 -5.10
CA SER A 104 6.10 6.53 -5.94
C SER A 104 4.73 6.83 -5.35
N LEU A 105 4.30 8.07 -5.53
CA LEU A 105 2.97 8.54 -5.15
C LEU A 105 2.17 8.80 -6.41
N ILE A 106 0.95 8.28 -6.46
CA ILE A 106 0.04 8.49 -7.58
C ILE A 106 -1.24 9.07 -7.03
N GLY A 107 -1.59 10.29 -7.48
CA GLY A 107 -2.75 11.01 -6.99
C GLY A 107 -3.94 10.87 -7.91
N TYR A 108 -5.10 10.62 -7.31
CA TYR A 108 -6.37 10.46 -8.02
C TYR A 108 -7.40 11.47 -7.52
N SER A 109 -8.24 11.92 -8.44
CA SER A 109 -9.37 12.79 -8.13
C SER A 109 -10.50 11.98 -7.49
N LYS A 110 -11.53 12.70 -7.01
CA LYS A 110 -12.76 12.07 -6.49
C LYS A 110 -13.44 11.18 -7.54
N LYS A 111 -13.25 11.50 -8.82
CA LYS A 111 -13.77 10.69 -9.95
C LYS A 111 -12.81 9.58 -10.37
N GLN A 112 -11.72 9.40 -9.63
CA GLN A 112 -10.71 8.37 -9.86
C GLN A 112 -9.86 8.59 -11.13
N ASP A 113 -9.74 9.84 -11.57
CA ASP A 113 -8.81 10.22 -12.63
C ASP A 113 -7.40 10.41 -12.04
N MET A 114 -6.39 9.88 -12.73
CA MET A 114 -5.00 10.09 -12.34
C MET A 114 -4.59 11.54 -12.67
N ILE A 115 -4.23 12.31 -11.66
CA ILE A 115 -3.90 13.74 -11.83
C ILE A 115 -2.53 14.12 -11.31
N PHE A 116 -1.81 13.21 -10.66
CA PHE A 116 -0.51 13.51 -10.09
C PHE A 116 0.33 12.25 -9.97
N THR A 117 1.60 12.35 -10.34
CA THR A 117 2.59 11.28 -10.10
C THR A 117 3.90 11.90 -9.63
N HIS A 118 4.54 11.26 -8.67
CA HIS A 118 5.82 11.76 -8.15
C HIS A 118 6.66 10.62 -7.57
N LEU A 119 7.94 10.61 -7.92
CA LEU A 119 8.90 9.73 -7.25
C LEU A 119 9.32 10.37 -5.92
N VAL A 120 9.23 9.60 -4.85
CA VAL A 120 9.63 10.11 -3.54
C VAL A 120 11.15 10.36 -3.52
N GLY A 121 11.95 9.43 -4.04
CA GLY A 121 13.40 9.58 -4.09
C GLY A 121 13.97 9.84 -2.71
N ASN A 122 14.77 10.90 -2.58
CA ASN A 122 15.40 11.29 -1.31
C ASN A 122 14.53 12.24 -0.46
N ASN A 123 13.33 12.56 -0.92
CA ASN A 123 12.42 13.40 -0.15
C ASN A 123 11.87 12.64 1.07
N ASP A 124 11.47 13.39 2.09
CA ASP A 124 10.69 12.84 3.19
C ASP A 124 9.27 12.56 2.69
N VAL A 125 8.82 11.32 2.79
CA VAL A 125 7.54 10.91 2.22
C VAL A 125 6.36 11.60 2.90
N ASP A 126 6.41 11.80 4.22
CA ASP A 126 5.35 12.48 4.96
C ASP A 126 5.19 13.92 4.49
N MET A 127 6.29 14.64 4.38
CA MET A 127 6.29 16.02 3.89
C MET A 127 5.79 16.10 2.46
N LEU A 128 6.18 15.16 1.62
CA LEU A 128 5.76 15.12 0.22
C LEU A 128 4.25 14.86 0.10
N ILE A 129 3.71 13.97 0.93
CA ILE A 129 2.26 13.70 0.98
C ILE A 129 1.51 14.98 1.37
N GLU A 130 1.93 15.64 2.44
CA GLU A 130 1.30 16.88 2.91
C GLU A 130 1.35 17.97 1.84
N LYS A 131 2.51 18.16 1.25
CA LYS A 131 2.71 19.14 0.17
C LYS A 131 1.81 18.85 -1.03
N THR A 132 1.69 17.58 -1.42
CA THR A 132 0.83 17.18 -2.52
C THR A 132 -0.62 17.55 -2.27
N PHE A 133 -1.13 17.27 -1.07
CA PHE A 133 -2.50 17.61 -0.73
C PHE A 133 -2.73 19.12 -0.62
N GLU A 134 -1.71 19.90 -0.28
CA GLU A 134 -1.80 21.37 -0.27
C GLU A 134 -1.79 21.95 -1.68
N GLU A 135 -0.85 21.52 -2.51
CA GLU A 135 -0.64 22.09 -3.84
C GLU A 135 -1.65 21.60 -4.89
N TYR A 136 -2.21 20.42 -4.68
CA TYR A 136 -3.13 19.78 -5.63
C TYR A 136 -4.49 19.51 -4.98
N PRO A 137 -5.34 20.54 -4.85
CA PRO A 137 -6.64 20.38 -4.17
C PRO A 137 -7.56 19.34 -4.77
N LYS A 138 -7.37 18.99 -6.06
CA LYS A 138 -8.17 17.97 -6.73
C LYS A 138 -7.75 16.56 -6.41
N VAL A 139 -6.57 16.35 -5.81
CA VAL A 139 -6.15 15.04 -5.34
C VAL A 139 -6.97 14.67 -4.11
N GLU A 140 -7.79 13.66 -4.25
CA GLU A 140 -8.63 13.16 -3.15
C GLU A 140 -7.88 12.13 -2.31
N TYR A 141 -7.11 11.27 -2.97
CA TYR A 141 -6.31 10.25 -2.32
C TYR A 141 -5.10 9.89 -3.18
N LEU A 142 -4.13 9.23 -2.54
CA LEU A 142 -2.94 8.74 -3.20
C LEU A 142 -2.87 7.22 -3.10
N HIS A 143 -2.31 6.58 -4.12
CA HIS A 143 -1.77 5.23 -4.01
C HIS A 143 -0.27 5.32 -3.86
N VAL A 144 0.28 4.60 -2.90
CA VAL A 144 1.72 4.45 -2.74
C VAL A 144 2.12 3.12 -3.37
N ARG A 145 3.10 3.17 -4.27
CA ARG A 145 3.65 1.98 -4.94
C ARG A 145 5.14 1.90 -4.75
N ASN A 146 5.68 0.69 -4.82
CA ASN A 146 7.11 0.50 -4.94
C ASN A 146 7.51 0.96 -6.35
N SER A 147 8.46 1.89 -6.45
CA SER A 147 8.82 2.48 -7.75
C SER A 147 9.66 1.56 -8.65
N LYS A 148 10.23 0.48 -8.10
CA LYS A 148 10.94 -0.55 -8.87
C LYS A 148 10.04 -1.73 -9.21
N ALA A 149 9.45 -2.34 -8.20
CA ALA A 149 8.57 -3.50 -8.37
C ALA A 149 7.18 -3.14 -8.89
N CYS A 150 6.80 -1.87 -8.79
CA CYS A 150 5.51 -1.32 -9.25
C CYS A 150 4.29 -1.81 -8.46
N CYS A 151 4.47 -2.58 -7.41
CA CYS A 151 3.36 -3.12 -6.63
C CYS A 151 2.78 -2.09 -5.65
N TYR A 152 1.47 -2.19 -5.47
CA TYR A 152 0.71 -1.35 -4.54
C TYR A 152 1.09 -1.64 -3.09
N ILE A 153 1.25 -0.58 -2.29
CA ILE A 153 1.59 -0.69 -0.87
C ILE A 153 0.41 -0.28 0.01
N CYS A 154 -0.10 0.93 -0.17
CA CYS A 154 -1.22 1.43 0.62
C CYS A 154 -1.88 2.63 -0.05
N LYS A 155 -3.04 2.99 0.45
CA LYS A 155 -3.76 4.21 0.09
C LYS A 155 -3.47 5.28 1.14
N VAL A 156 -3.47 6.53 0.71
CA VAL A 156 -3.37 7.69 1.61
C VAL A 156 -4.55 8.61 1.31
N GLU A 157 -5.36 8.87 2.29
CA GLU A 157 -6.53 9.76 2.17
C GLU A 157 -6.27 11.11 2.81
N ARG A 158 -6.97 12.14 2.33
CA ARG A 158 -7.02 13.42 3.03
C ARG A 158 -7.65 13.21 4.40
N PHE A 159 -7.12 13.89 5.38
CA PHE A 159 -7.69 13.88 6.72
C PHE A 159 -7.89 15.33 7.16
N ASN A 160 -9.14 15.75 7.22
CA ASN A 160 -9.51 17.09 7.67
C ASN A 160 -9.96 17.01 9.13
N VAL A 161 -9.25 17.73 9.96
CA VAL A 161 -9.59 17.80 11.40
C VAL A 161 -10.52 18.97 11.64
#